data_e324e2fde21d46c418f13d9ce7d43d26
#
_entry.id   e324e2fde21d46c418f13d9ce7d43d26
#
_cell.length_a   1.000
_cell.length_b   1.000
_cell.length_c   1.000
_cell.angle_alpha   90.00
_cell.angle_beta   90.00
_cell.angle_gamma   90.00
#
_symmetry.space_group_name_H-M   'P 1'
#
loop_
_entity.id
_entity.type
_entity.pdbx_description
1 polymer ?
#
loop_
_entity_poly.entity_id
_entity_poly.type
_entity_poly.pdbx_seq_one_letter_code
_entity_poly.pdbx_strand_id
1 'polypeptide(L)'
;MPKSKSKSAYSVPTKKQKSDTYIFVVWVDNEAGVLARVVGLFSGRGYNIESLAVAEIDAIKNISRITIVTTGTPQVIEQIRLQLTKLVPVHKVAEFKREDKNVIFKEMALFKVVGKKNKIEKCLNACKKFNPVILDQTKKSAVIQITALRREIDKMAKNLKSHGLISVSRTGAVAMTRGAEIFN
;
A
#
# COMPACT_ATOMS: atom_id res chain seq x y z
N MET A 1 30.10 38.58 28.05
CA MET A 1 30.88 37.79 27.04
C MET A 1 30.08 36.56 26.68
N PRO A 2 29.62 36.37 25.44
CA PRO A 2 28.87 35.19 25.05
C PRO A 2 29.83 34.03 24.77
N LYS A 3 29.56 32.85 25.38
CA LYS A 3 30.34 31.62 25.16
C LYS A 3 30.09 31.08 23.76
N SER A 4 31.09 31.08 22.93
CA SER A 4 31.14 30.38 21.63
C SER A 4 30.99 28.88 21.85
N LYS A 5 29.89 28.27 21.36
CA LYS A 5 29.73 26.82 21.28
C LYS A 5 30.65 26.31 20.17
N SER A 6 31.75 25.64 20.53
CA SER A 6 32.58 24.92 19.57
C SER A 6 31.77 23.83 18.88
N LYS A 7 31.64 23.92 17.56
CA LYS A 7 31.07 22.80 16.75
C LYS A 7 32.09 21.66 16.78
N SER A 8 31.69 20.49 17.27
CA SER A 8 32.49 19.27 17.21
C SER A 8 32.90 18.99 15.75
N ALA A 9 34.19 18.68 15.52
CA ALA A 9 34.75 18.32 14.22
C ALA A 9 34.09 17.06 13.59
N TYR A 10 33.32 16.31 14.38
CA TYR A 10 32.57 15.12 13.95
C TYR A 10 31.12 15.38 13.55
N SER A 11 30.65 16.62 13.57
CA SER A 11 29.34 16.97 13.05
C SER A 11 29.39 17.12 11.53
N VAL A 12 29.54 16.00 10.81
CA VAL A 12 29.26 15.96 9.37
C VAL A 12 27.77 16.22 9.21
N PRO A 13 27.32 17.24 8.47
CA PRO A 13 25.92 17.46 8.19
C PRO A 13 25.44 16.30 7.31
N THR A 14 24.88 15.27 7.91
CA THR A 14 24.15 14.22 7.18
C THR A 14 22.99 14.92 6.48
N LYS A 15 23.10 15.15 5.16
CA LYS A 15 21.96 15.53 4.34
C LYS A 15 20.87 14.50 4.63
N LYS A 16 19.78 14.90 5.28
CA LYS A 16 18.62 14.05 5.48
C LYS A 16 18.18 13.60 4.09
N GLN A 17 18.47 12.35 3.75
CA GLN A 17 18.02 11.79 2.48
C GLN A 17 16.50 11.74 2.51
N LYS A 18 15.91 12.18 1.39
CA LYS A 18 14.47 12.18 1.24
C LYS A 18 13.97 10.72 1.21
N SER A 19 13.02 10.40 2.08
CA SER A 19 12.33 9.12 2.04
C SER A 19 11.17 9.21 1.07
N ASP A 20 11.07 8.25 0.17
CA ASP A 20 9.99 8.12 -0.79
C ASP A 20 9.23 6.80 -0.55
N THR A 21 7.99 6.72 -1.03
CA THR A 21 7.19 5.48 -0.94
C THR A 21 7.47 4.60 -2.14
N TYR A 22 7.75 3.34 -1.86
CA TYR A 22 8.02 2.30 -2.86
C TYR A 22 7.05 1.14 -2.73
N ILE A 23 6.89 0.41 -3.81
CA ILE A 23 6.05 -0.77 -3.91
C ILE A 23 6.92 -1.91 -4.42
N PHE A 24 7.01 -2.95 -3.61
CA PHE A 24 7.62 -4.22 -4.00
C PHE A 24 6.54 -5.18 -4.47
N VAL A 25 6.79 -5.85 -5.57
CA VAL A 25 6.01 -6.99 -6.05
C VAL A 25 6.92 -8.20 -6.00
N VAL A 26 6.55 -9.20 -5.20
CA VAL A 26 7.39 -10.35 -4.89
C VAL A 26 6.63 -11.61 -5.28
N TRP A 27 7.23 -12.44 -6.12
CA TRP A 27 6.73 -13.79 -6.47
C TRP A 27 7.40 -14.81 -5.57
N VAL A 28 6.59 -15.60 -4.93
CA VAL A 28 7.04 -16.55 -3.89
C VAL A 28 6.33 -17.90 -4.04
N ASP A 29 6.94 -18.94 -3.50
CA ASP A 29 6.25 -20.20 -3.31
C ASP A 29 5.01 -20.02 -2.43
N ASN A 30 3.90 -20.65 -2.78
CA ASN A 30 2.66 -20.64 -2.00
C ASN A 30 2.72 -21.71 -0.90
N GLU A 31 3.62 -21.56 0.06
CA GLU A 31 3.86 -22.51 1.15
C GLU A 31 3.67 -21.88 2.51
N ALA A 32 3.39 -22.72 3.50
CA ALA A 32 3.28 -22.30 4.89
C ALA A 32 4.59 -21.65 5.39
N GLY A 33 4.47 -20.49 6.04
CA GLY A 33 5.59 -19.75 6.61
C GLY A 33 6.32 -18.81 5.66
N VAL A 34 6.08 -18.83 4.35
CA VAL A 34 6.73 -17.93 3.39
C VAL A 34 6.40 -16.48 3.68
N LEU A 35 5.12 -16.16 3.89
CA LEU A 35 4.70 -14.81 4.27
C LEU A 35 5.36 -14.36 5.58
N ALA A 36 5.46 -15.25 6.56
CA ALA A 36 6.10 -14.95 7.84
C ALA A 36 7.59 -14.61 7.67
N ARG A 37 8.32 -15.31 6.79
CA ARG A 37 9.73 -15.02 6.46
C ARG A 37 9.88 -13.63 5.82
N VAL A 38 9.01 -13.29 4.86
CA VAL A 38 9.00 -11.97 4.22
C VAL A 38 8.71 -10.87 5.24
N VAL A 39 7.66 -11.00 6.05
CA VAL A 39 7.30 -10.01 7.08
C VAL A 39 8.38 -9.93 8.16
N GLY A 40 8.95 -11.07 8.56
CA GLY A 40 10.05 -11.15 9.53
C GLY A 40 11.31 -10.40 9.10
N LEU A 41 11.60 -10.36 7.80
CA LEU A 41 12.69 -9.56 7.24
C LEU A 41 12.49 -8.06 7.51
N PHE A 42 11.27 -7.55 7.32
CA PHE A 42 10.92 -6.15 7.60
C PHE A 42 10.99 -5.87 9.11
N SER A 43 10.32 -6.70 9.91
CA SER A 43 10.24 -6.53 11.37
C SER A 43 11.61 -6.57 12.04
N GLY A 44 12.46 -7.52 11.67
CA GLY A 44 13.79 -7.70 12.25
C GLY A 44 14.75 -6.54 11.96
N ARG A 45 14.43 -5.67 11.02
CA ARG A 45 15.25 -4.49 10.66
C ARG A 45 14.54 -3.17 10.93
N GLY A 46 13.35 -3.20 11.52
CA GLY A 46 12.59 -2.01 11.82
C GLY A 46 12.02 -1.30 10.57
N TYR A 47 11.89 -2.00 9.44
CA TYR A 47 11.24 -1.45 8.25
C TYR A 47 9.73 -1.51 8.44
N ASN A 48 9.04 -0.41 8.12
CA ASN A 48 7.60 -0.37 8.23
C ASN A 48 6.91 -0.90 6.96
N ILE A 49 5.90 -1.75 7.14
CA ILE A 49 4.99 -2.17 6.08
C ILE A 49 3.72 -1.32 6.17
N GLU A 50 3.50 -0.43 5.21
CA GLU A 50 2.32 0.42 5.16
C GLU A 50 1.09 -0.31 4.62
N SER A 51 1.31 -1.26 3.72
CA SER A 51 0.27 -2.08 3.09
C SER A 51 0.87 -3.39 2.62
N LEU A 52 0.10 -4.45 2.77
CA LEU A 52 0.45 -5.80 2.33
C LEU A 52 -0.78 -6.43 1.68
N ALA A 53 -0.61 -6.93 0.47
CA ALA A 53 -1.61 -7.74 -0.22
C ALA A 53 -0.94 -9.02 -0.71
N VAL A 54 -1.59 -10.16 -0.50
CA VAL A 54 -1.08 -11.49 -0.90
C VAL A 54 -2.20 -12.23 -1.60
N ALA A 55 -1.87 -12.88 -2.70
CA ALA A 55 -2.79 -13.78 -3.40
C ALA A 55 -2.00 -14.83 -4.17
N GLU A 56 -2.53 -16.04 -4.25
CA GLU A 56 -2.11 -17.05 -5.20
C GLU A 56 -2.43 -16.56 -6.62
N ILE A 57 -1.45 -16.65 -7.53
CA ILE A 57 -1.59 -16.20 -8.92
C ILE A 57 -1.42 -17.33 -9.94
N ASP A 58 -0.84 -18.45 -9.53
CA ASP A 58 -0.63 -19.64 -10.38
C ASP A 58 -0.74 -20.89 -9.49
N ALA A 59 -1.90 -21.53 -9.53
CA ALA A 59 -2.16 -22.74 -8.74
C ALA A 59 -1.40 -23.97 -9.26
N ILE A 60 -1.07 -24.02 -10.58
CA ILE A 60 -0.31 -25.14 -11.17
C ILE A 60 1.13 -25.10 -10.70
N LYS A 61 1.74 -23.91 -10.68
CA LYS A 61 3.11 -23.70 -10.24
C LYS A 61 3.24 -23.43 -8.73
N ASN A 62 2.11 -23.39 -8.03
CA ASN A 62 2.05 -23.09 -6.60
C ASN A 62 2.72 -21.74 -6.24
N ILE A 63 2.43 -20.68 -7.02
CA ILE A 63 3.05 -19.36 -6.87
C ILE A 63 2.06 -18.36 -6.31
N SER A 64 2.46 -17.65 -5.27
CA SER A 64 1.80 -16.49 -4.72
C SER A 64 2.52 -15.21 -5.09
N ARG A 65 1.78 -14.10 -5.14
CA ARG A 65 2.32 -12.76 -5.31
C ARG A 65 2.02 -11.90 -4.09
N ILE A 66 3.09 -11.32 -3.52
CA ILE A 66 3.01 -10.39 -2.41
C ILE A 66 3.27 -8.99 -2.95
N THR A 67 2.36 -8.04 -2.66
CA THR A 67 2.57 -6.62 -2.95
C THR A 67 2.75 -5.87 -1.63
N ILE A 68 3.90 -5.23 -1.45
CA ILE A 68 4.29 -4.54 -0.21
C ILE A 68 4.49 -3.07 -0.51
N VAL A 69 3.86 -2.20 0.28
CA VAL A 69 4.10 -0.75 0.26
C VAL A 69 4.92 -0.38 1.48
N THR A 70 6.03 0.31 1.26
CA THR A 70 6.93 0.78 2.31
C THR A 70 7.51 2.15 1.97
N THR A 71 7.96 2.89 2.96
CA THR A 71 8.64 4.19 2.78
C THR A 71 10.05 4.11 3.35
N GLY A 72 11.02 4.56 2.57
CA GLY A 72 12.42 4.54 2.97
C GLY A 72 13.31 5.43 2.10
N THR A 73 14.56 5.59 2.52
CA THR A 73 15.60 6.19 1.68
C THR A 73 16.01 5.21 0.57
N PRO A 74 16.59 5.67 -0.54
CA PRO A 74 17.04 4.79 -1.62
C PRO A 74 17.93 3.64 -1.14
N GLN A 75 18.83 3.88 -0.16
CA GLN A 75 19.68 2.83 0.40
C GLN A 75 18.88 1.77 1.17
N VAL A 76 17.88 2.18 1.96
CA VAL A 76 17.00 1.26 2.68
C VAL A 76 16.21 0.41 1.70
N ILE A 77 15.69 1.01 0.65
CA ILE A 77 14.92 0.33 -0.38
C ILE A 77 15.76 -0.71 -1.11
N GLU A 78 16.98 -0.33 -1.53
CA GLU A 78 17.91 -1.27 -2.17
C GLU A 78 18.28 -2.44 -1.24
N GLN A 79 18.48 -2.17 0.05
CA GLN A 79 18.72 -3.23 1.03
C GLN A 79 17.52 -4.17 1.17
N ILE A 80 16.29 -3.65 1.20
CA ILE A 80 15.08 -4.48 1.23
C ILE A 80 15.04 -5.38 -0.01
N ARG A 81 15.26 -4.83 -1.21
CA ARG A 81 15.28 -5.57 -2.47
C ARG A 81 16.30 -6.73 -2.42
N LEU A 82 17.55 -6.42 -2.06
CA LEU A 82 18.63 -7.41 -1.99
C LEU A 82 18.33 -8.51 -0.96
N GLN A 83 17.71 -8.18 0.14
CA GLN A 83 17.36 -9.13 1.19
C GLN A 83 16.17 -10.01 0.79
N LEU A 84 15.16 -9.46 0.14
CA LEU A 84 14.04 -10.22 -0.40
C LEU A 84 14.54 -11.25 -1.42
N THR A 85 15.43 -10.84 -2.32
CA THR A 85 15.99 -11.71 -3.36
C THR A 85 16.83 -12.89 -2.78
N LYS A 86 17.32 -12.77 -1.55
CA LYS A 86 18.08 -13.84 -0.88
C LYS A 86 17.20 -14.88 -0.18
N LEU A 87 15.91 -14.63 -0.02
CA LEU A 87 15.00 -15.59 0.58
C LEU A 87 14.76 -16.75 -0.40
N VAL A 88 15.00 -17.98 0.06
CA VAL A 88 14.88 -19.20 -0.76
C VAL A 88 13.53 -19.30 -1.49
N PRO A 89 12.37 -19.04 -0.83
CA PRO A 89 11.08 -19.16 -1.51
C PRO A 89 10.73 -17.97 -2.42
N VAL A 90 11.66 -17.03 -2.66
CA VAL A 90 11.43 -15.86 -3.51
C VAL A 90 11.99 -16.12 -4.90
N HIS A 91 11.12 -16.19 -5.89
CA HIS A 91 11.50 -16.36 -7.30
C HIS A 91 11.92 -15.05 -7.94
N LYS A 92 11.21 -13.96 -7.58
CA LYS A 92 11.38 -12.67 -8.23
C LYS A 92 10.96 -11.51 -7.33
N VAL A 93 11.67 -10.39 -7.48
CA VAL A 93 11.38 -9.12 -6.83
C VAL A 93 11.37 -8.01 -7.87
N ALA A 94 10.25 -7.31 -8.02
CA ALA A 94 10.16 -6.07 -8.78
C ALA A 94 9.94 -4.89 -7.80
N GLU A 95 10.56 -3.76 -8.09
CA GLU A 95 10.53 -2.55 -7.26
C GLU A 95 10.08 -1.36 -8.10
N PHE A 96 9.16 -0.57 -7.58
CA PHE A 96 8.63 0.61 -8.25
C PHE A 96 8.48 1.76 -7.28
N LYS A 97 8.76 2.97 -7.74
CA LYS A 97 8.34 4.17 -7.05
C LYS A 97 6.82 4.31 -7.15
N ARG A 98 6.20 4.84 -6.11
CA ARG A 98 4.74 5.07 -6.06
C ARG A 98 4.20 5.87 -7.25
N GLU A 99 5.01 6.72 -7.87
CA GLU A 99 4.62 7.59 -8.98
C GLU A 99 5.10 7.09 -10.35
N ASP A 100 5.52 5.82 -10.42
CA ASP A 100 5.94 5.22 -11.69
C ASP A 100 4.76 5.19 -12.68
N LYS A 101 4.97 5.84 -13.84
CA LYS A 101 3.96 5.97 -14.88
C LYS A 101 3.70 4.67 -15.64
N ASN A 102 4.66 3.75 -15.62
CA ASN A 102 4.58 2.46 -16.31
C ASN A 102 3.81 1.40 -15.52
N VAL A 103 3.43 1.71 -14.27
CA VAL A 103 2.74 0.79 -13.39
C VAL A 103 1.40 1.38 -12.93
N ILE A 104 0.39 0.54 -12.93
CA ILE A 104 -0.93 0.86 -12.36
C ILE A 104 -0.93 0.37 -10.92
N PHE A 105 -1.21 1.29 -9.99
CA PHE A 105 -1.43 0.96 -8.59
C PHE A 105 -2.88 1.25 -8.23
N LYS A 106 -3.58 0.26 -7.72
CA LYS A 106 -4.97 0.40 -7.28
C LYS A 106 -5.18 -0.34 -5.98
N GLU A 107 -6.17 0.11 -5.23
CA GLU A 107 -6.64 -0.50 -4.02
C GLU A 107 -8.16 -0.50 -4.05
N MET A 108 -8.79 -1.59 -3.64
CA MET A 108 -10.23 -1.65 -3.43
C MET A 108 -10.54 -1.34 -1.96
N ALA A 109 -11.59 -0.57 -1.73
CA ALA A 109 -12.10 -0.30 -0.40
C ALA A 109 -13.61 -0.45 -0.34
N LEU A 110 -14.09 -1.01 0.77
CA LEU A 110 -15.49 -1.09 1.13
C LEU A 110 -15.77 -0.07 2.23
N PHE A 111 -16.73 0.82 2.00
CA PHE A 111 -17.18 1.82 2.96
C PHE A 111 -18.57 1.48 3.44
N LYS A 112 -18.73 1.24 4.74
CA LYS A 112 -20.05 1.09 5.35
C LYS A 112 -20.48 2.41 5.97
N VAL A 113 -21.55 2.97 5.43
CA VAL A 113 -22.15 4.21 5.92
C VAL A 113 -23.51 3.93 6.54
N VAL A 114 -23.81 4.62 7.65
CA VAL A 114 -25.09 4.50 8.36
C VAL A 114 -25.62 5.91 8.65
N GLY A 115 -26.89 6.12 8.40
CA GLY A 115 -27.53 7.40 8.66
C GLY A 115 -28.90 7.57 7.99
N LYS A 116 -29.44 8.77 8.09
CA LYS A 116 -30.65 9.14 7.36
C LYS A 116 -30.38 9.16 5.84
N LYS A 117 -31.43 9.00 5.05
CA LYS A 117 -31.38 8.98 3.57
C LYS A 117 -30.48 10.05 2.98
N ASN A 118 -30.63 11.30 3.40
CA ASN A 118 -29.82 12.43 2.91
C ASN A 118 -28.32 12.28 3.17
N LYS A 119 -27.90 11.62 4.26
CA LYS A 119 -26.49 11.36 4.54
C LYS A 119 -25.93 10.30 3.60
N ILE A 120 -26.71 9.23 3.36
CA ILE A 120 -26.33 8.15 2.45
C ILE A 120 -26.21 8.70 1.03
N GLU A 121 -27.15 9.51 0.56
CA GLU A 121 -27.09 10.15 -0.76
C GLU A 121 -25.87 11.05 -0.92
N LYS A 122 -25.49 11.81 0.12
CA LYS A 122 -24.25 12.60 0.12
C LYS A 122 -23.01 11.73 -0.02
N CYS A 123 -22.96 10.58 0.66
CA CYS A 123 -21.86 9.61 0.54
C CYS A 123 -21.78 9.03 -0.88
N LEU A 124 -22.90 8.60 -1.44
CA LEU A 124 -22.98 8.09 -2.81
C LEU A 124 -22.52 9.12 -3.84
N ASN A 125 -22.98 10.36 -3.69
CA ASN A 125 -22.58 11.47 -4.58
C ASN A 125 -21.08 11.77 -4.46
N ALA A 126 -20.50 11.75 -3.27
CA ALA A 126 -19.08 11.94 -3.07
C ALA A 126 -18.24 10.84 -3.75
N CYS A 127 -18.77 9.61 -3.82
CA CYS A 127 -18.09 8.47 -4.44
C CYS A 127 -18.26 8.42 -5.98
N LYS A 128 -19.19 9.15 -6.58
CA LYS A 128 -19.55 9.06 -8.02
C LYS A 128 -18.34 9.11 -8.97
N LYS A 129 -17.37 9.96 -8.69
CA LYS A 129 -16.15 10.11 -9.53
C LYS A 129 -15.28 8.84 -9.61
N PHE A 130 -15.51 7.86 -8.75
CA PHE A 130 -14.78 6.59 -8.73
C PHE A 130 -15.59 5.43 -9.30
N ASN A 131 -16.76 5.72 -9.92
CA ASN A 131 -17.68 4.68 -10.43
C ASN A 131 -17.97 3.64 -9.34
N PRO A 132 -18.60 4.03 -8.21
CA PRO A 132 -18.81 3.16 -7.09
C PRO A 132 -19.76 2.01 -7.44
N VAL A 133 -19.49 0.83 -6.87
CA VAL A 133 -20.45 -0.29 -6.86
C VAL A 133 -21.17 -0.28 -5.52
N ILE A 134 -22.49 -0.26 -5.55
CA ILE A 134 -23.31 -0.34 -4.34
C ILE A 134 -23.59 -1.84 -4.10
N LEU A 135 -22.92 -2.40 -3.09
CA LEU A 135 -23.04 -3.82 -2.75
C LEU A 135 -24.27 -4.12 -1.90
N ASP A 136 -24.65 -3.18 -1.05
CA ASP A 136 -25.84 -3.25 -0.20
C ASP A 136 -26.39 -1.86 0.04
N GLN A 137 -27.72 -1.73 0.06
CA GLN A 137 -28.38 -0.48 0.39
C GLN A 137 -29.72 -0.70 1.08
N THR A 138 -29.90 -0.02 2.20
CA THR A 138 -31.16 0.02 2.94
C THR A 138 -31.61 1.47 3.14
N LYS A 139 -32.76 1.67 3.82
CA LYS A 139 -33.24 3.01 4.19
C LYS A 139 -32.28 3.75 5.14
N LYS A 140 -31.41 3.01 5.87
CA LYS A 140 -30.55 3.55 6.93
C LYS A 140 -29.07 3.25 6.75
N SER A 141 -28.66 2.50 5.73
CA SER A 141 -27.28 2.11 5.51
C SER A 141 -26.96 1.88 4.03
N ALA A 142 -25.66 1.97 3.69
CA ALA A 142 -25.16 1.48 2.42
C ALA A 142 -23.73 0.92 2.58
N VAL A 143 -23.40 -0.09 1.76
CA VAL A 143 -22.04 -0.59 1.57
C VAL A 143 -21.61 -0.21 0.15
N ILE A 144 -20.57 0.62 0.07
CA ILE A 144 -20.09 1.23 -1.16
C ILE A 144 -18.69 0.68 -1.43
N GLN A 145 -18.49 0.06 -2.58
CA GLN A 145 -17.17 -0.35 -3.06
C GLN A 145 -16.61 0.73 -3.99
N ILE A 146 -15.36 1.09 -3.79
CA ILE A 146 -14.59 1.89 -4.75
C ILE A 146 -13.21 1.27 -4.99
N THR A 147 -12.68 1.50 -6.21
CA THR A 147 -11.31 1.11 -6.57
C THR A 147 -10.59 2.36 -7.05
N ALA A 148 -9.54 2.76 -6.32
CA ALA A 148 -8.81 4.00 -6.58
C ALA A 148 -7.36 3.91 -6.12
N LEU A 149 -6.59 5.00 -6.31
CA LEU A 149 -5.28 5.14 -5.69
C LEU A 149 -5.43 5.23 -4.16
N ARG A 150 -4.49 4.67 -3.42
CA ARG A 150 -4.48 4.70 -1.94
C ARG A 150 -4.78 6.10 -1.38
N ARG A 151 -4.09 7.14 -1.89
CA ARG A 151 -4.29 8.53 -1.46
C ARG A 151 -5.73 9.04 -1.66
N GLU A 152 -6.41 8.52 -2.67
CA GLU A 152 -7.81 8.87 -2.96
C GLU A 152 -8.76 8.16 -2.01
N ILE A 153 -8.47 6.87 -1.72
CA ILE A 153 -9.16 6.09 -0.67
C ILE A 153 -9.05 6.80 0.69
N ASP A 154 -7.83 7.24 1.07
CA ASP A 154 -7.59 7.96 2.32
C ASP A 154 -8.38 9.27 2.41
N LYS A 155 -8.38 10.06 1.31
CA LYS A 155 -9.16 11.30 1.22
C LYS A 155 -10.66 11.02 1.31
N MET A 156 -11.13 9.96 0.65
CA MET A 156 -12.53 9.57 0.67
C MET A 156 -12.94 9.13 2.07
N ALA A 157 -12.16 8.28 2.73
CA ALA A 157 -12.43 7.85 4.11
C ALA A 157 -12.54 9.03 5.08
N LYS A 158 -11.66 10.04 4.95
CA LYS A 158 -11.74 11.28 5.74
C LYS A 158 -13.02 12.07 5.46
N ASN A 159 -13.39 12.22 4.19
CA ASN A 159 -14.59 12.94 3.79
C ASN A 159 -15.86 12.25 4.32
N LEU A 160 -15.96 10.93 4.15
CA LEU A 160 -17.14 10.17 4.55
C LEU A 160 -17.35 10.10 6.07
N LYS A 161 -16.31 10.34 6.90
CA LYS A 161 -16.45 10.38 8.36
C LYS A 161 -17.55 11.35 8.83
N SER A 162 -17.63 12.54 8.24
CA SER A 162 -18.65 13.54 8.55
C SER A 162 -20.06 13.17 8.06
N HIS A 163 -20.17 12.16 7.20
CA HIS A 163 -21.41 11.75 6.55
C HIS A 163 -21.95 10.39 7.04
N GLY A 164 -21.38 9.85 8.13
CA GLY A 164 -21.89 8.61 8.74
C GLY A 164 -21.10 7.35 8.35
N LEU A 165 -19.85 7.48 7.92
CA LEU A 165 -18.94 6.35 7.78
C LEU A 165 -18.70 5.69 9.13
N ILE A 166 -18.98 4.41 9.25
CA ILE A 166 -18.77 3.62 10.47
C ILE A 166 -17.68 2.56 10.35
N SER A 167 -17.42 2.06 9.13
CA SER A 167 -16.41 1.04 8.90
C SER A 167 -15.79 1.16 7.51
N VAL A 168 -14.51 0.79 7.42
CA VAL A 168 -13.75 0.71 6.18
C VAL A 168 -13.01 -0.62 6.16
N SER A 169 -13.17 -1.39 5.08
CA SER A 169 -12.33 -2.55 4.77
C SER A 169 -11.51 -2.26 3.52
N ARG A 170 -10.25 -2.70 3.48
CA ARG A 170 -9.30 -2.40 2.40
C ARG A 170 -8.50 -3.63 2.03
N THR A 171 -8.24 -3.81 0.74
CA THR A 171 -7.43 -4.95 0.25
C THR A 171 -5.93 -4.72 0.37
N GLY A 172 -5.49 -3.47 0.54
CA GLY A 172 -4.11 -3.09 0.26
C GLY A 172 -3.88 -2.82 -1.24
N ALA A 173 -2.70 -2.34 -1.58
CA ALA A 173 -2.36 -1.99 -2.95
C ALA A 173 -2.10 -3.25 -3.79
N VAL A 174 -2.63 -3.26 -5.00
CA VAL A 174 -2.24 -4.19 -6.07
C VAL A 174 -1.55 -3.40 -7.19
N ALA A 175 -0.62 -4.07 -7.89
CA ALA A 175 0.20 -3.46 -8.92
C ALA A 175 0.11 -4.26 -10.22
N MET A 176 0.14 -3.57 -11.38
CA MET A 176 0.20 -4.17 -12.71
C MET A 176 0.94 -3.24 -13.66
N THR A 177 1.79 -3.78 -14.53
CA THR A 177 2.45 -3.03 -15.61
C THR A 177 1.43 -2.54 -16.63
N ARG A 178 1.76 -1.44 -17.30
CA ARG A 178 0.98 -0.93 -18.45
C ARG A 178 1.46 -1.55 -19.74
N GLY A 179 0.60 -1.50 -20.77
CA GLY A 179 0.92 -2.01 -22.10
C GLY A 179 1.06 -3.53 -22.14
N ALA A 180 1.86 -4.02 -23.05
CA ALA A 180 2.13 -5.45 -23.25
C ALA A 180 3.29 -5.97 -22.35
N GLU A 181 3.95 -5.09 -21.63
CA GLU A 181 5.03 -5.48 -20.73
C GLU A 181 4.48 -6.25 -19.52
N ILE A 182 5.17 -7.33 -19.18
CA ILE A 182 4.93 -8.07 -17.95
C ILE A 182 6.00 -7.68 -16.92
N PHE A 183 5.73 -7.86 -15.66
CA PHE A 183 6.77 -7.78 -14.64
C PHE A 183 7.85 -8.83 -14.96
N ASN A 184 8.92 -8.42 -15.64
CA ASN A 184 10.06 -9.29 -15.98
C ASN A 184 11.12 -9.25 -14.93
#